data_37e5321d68d3b33e4e0bbe695dc8a1c4
#
_entry.id   37e5321d68d3b33e4e0bbe695dc8a1c4
#
_cell.length_a   1.000
_cell.length_b   1.000
_cell.length_c   1.000
_cell.angle_alpha   90.00
_cell.angle_beta   90.00
_cell.angle_gamma   90.00
#
_symmetry.space_group_name_H-M   'P 1'
#
loop_
_entity.id
_entity.type
_entity.pdbx_description
1 polymer ?
#
loop_
_entity_poly.entity_id
_entity_poly.type
_entity_poly.pdbx_seq_one_letter_code
_entity_poly.pdbx_strand_id
1 'polypeptide(L)' 'MTSTDLTAWRARFKLTKNAAAAELGLNIRTYRNYETGTGTIPRYIALACSAVAHNLPPYGEAAPR' A
#
# COMPACT_ATOMS: atom_id res chain seq x y z
N MET A 1 -9.91 5.81 0.03
CA MET A 1 -9.56 4.43 -0.40
C MET A 1 -10.37 3.44 0.43
N THR A 2 -10.95 2.47 -0.25
CA THR A 2 -11.71 1.41 0.43
C THR A 2 -10.86 0.14 0.48
N SER A 3 -11.31 -0.86 1.24
CA SER A 3 -10.63 -2.16 1.27
C SER A 3 -10.63 -2.81 -0.12
N THR A 4 -11.69 -2.60 -0.90
CA THR A 4 -11.75 -3.10 -2.28
C THR A 4 -10.69 -2.42 -3.15
N ASP A 5 -10.52 -1.10 -2.99
CA ASP A 5 -9.47 -0.36 -3.72
C ASP A 5 -8.09 -0.90 -3.39
N LEU A 6 -7.83 -1.17 -2.11
CA LEU A 6 -6.52 -1.67 -1.67
C LEU A 6 -6.24 -3.06 -2.26
N THR A 7 -7.24 -3.94 -2.22
CA THR A 7 -7.11 -5.28 -2.78
C THR A 7 -6.86 -5.22 -4.29
N ALA A 8 -7.58 -4.34 -4.99
CA ALA A 8 -7.39 -4.15 -6.42
C ALA A 8 -6.00 -3.61 -6.76
N TRP A 9 -5.50 -2.67 -5.94
CA TRP A 9 -4.15 -2.13 -6.11
C TRP A 9 -3.10 -3.25 -5.96
N ARG A 10 -3.25 -4.08 -4.93
CA ARG A 10 -2.32 -5.18 -4.70
C ARG A 10 -2.34 -6.17 -5.88
N ALA A 11 -3.53 -6.53 -6.34
CA ALA A 11 -3.68 -7.46 -7.46
C ALA A 11 -3.08 -6.91 -8.74
N ARG A 12 -3.26 -5.61 -8.98
CA ARG A 12 -2.72 -4.95 -10.17
C ARG A 12 -1.20 -5.10 -10.26
N PHE A 13 -0.52 -5.02 -9.14
CA PHE A 13 0.93 -5.13 -9.09
C PHE A 13 1.41 -6.53 -8.73
N LYS A 14 0.49 -7.50 -8.65
CA LYS A 14 0.80 -8.92 -8.42
C LYS A 14 1.61 -9.13 -7.14
N LEU A 15 1.27 -8.38 -6.10
CA LEU A 15 1.96 -8.45 -4.82
C LEU A 15 1.27 -9.45 -3.91
N THR A 16 2.06 -10.15 -3.10
CA THR A 16 1.51 -10.86 -1.95
C THR A 16 1.15 -9.84 -0.89
N LYS A 17 0.37 -10.26 0.11
CA LYS A 17 0.02 -9.36 1.22
C LYS A 17 1.27 -8.89 1.96
N ASN A 18 2.23 -9.81 2.18
CA ASN A 18 3.48 -9.44 2.85
C ASN A 18 4.28 -8.42 2.02
N ALA A 19 4.37 -8.63 0.71
CA ALA A 19 5.08 -7.70 -0.17
C ALA A 19 4.39 -6.34 -0.21
N ALA A 20 3.06 -6.33 -0.28
CA ALA A 20 2.31 -5.08 -0.29
C ALA A 20 2.49 -4.31 1.02
N ALA A 21 2.45 -4.99 2.15
CA ALA A 21 2.70 -4.37 3.44
C ALA A 21 4.10 -3.76 3.50
N ALA A 22 5.10 -4.48 3.00
CA ALA A 22 6.47 -3.98 2.96
C ALA A 22 6.61 -2.74 2.09
N GLU A 23 5.94 -2.73 0.93
CA GLU A 23 5.96 -1.57 0.04
C GLU A 23 5.38 -0.32 0.70
N LEU A 24 4.37 -0.50 1.55
CA LEU A 24 3.71 0.61 2.23
C LEU A 24 4.32 0.93 3.59
N GLY A 25 5.33 0.18 4.02
CA GLY A 25 5.94 0.39 5.33
C GLY A 25 5.06 -0.03 6.49
N LEU A 26 4.14 -0.97 6.28
CA LEU A 26 3.21 -1.46 7.28
C LEU A 26 3.62 -2.84 7.77
N ASN A 27 3.25 -3.18 9.02
CA ASN A 27 3.34 -4.58 9.40
C ASN A 27 2.16 -5.33 8.79
N ILE A 28 2.30 -6.66 8.68
CA ILE A 28 1.32 -7.47 7.97
C ILE A 28 -0.05 -7.47 8.65
N ARG A 29 -0.07 -7.37 9.98
CA ARG A 29 -1.34 -7.34 10.71
C ARG A 29 -2.17 -6.11 10.36
N THR A 30 -1.54 -4.94 10.35
CA THR A 30 -2.19 -3.70 9.97
C THR A 30 -2.68 -3.75 8.53
N TYR A 31 -1.84 -4.26 7.63
CA TYR A 31 -2.21 -4.38 6.23
C TYR A 31 -3.43 -5.29 6.06
N ARG A 32 -3.43 -6.44 6.71
CA ARG A 32 -4.58 -7.37 6.65
C ARG A 32 -5.86 -6.72 7.15
N ASN A 33 -5.78 -5.95 8.23
CA ASN A 33 -6.95 -5.26 8.77
C ASN A 33 -7.52 -4.29 7.75
N TYR A 34 -6.67 -3.60 7.01
CA TYR A 34 -7.14 -2.70 5.96
C TYR A 34 -7.85 -3.45 4.84
N GLU A 35 -7.36 -4.59 4.43
CA GLU A 35 -7.99 -5.38 3.37
C GLU A 35 -9.30 -6.02 3.81
N THR A 36 -9.42 -6.39 5.07
CA THR A 36 -10.65 -6.99 5.59
C THR A 36 -11.71 -5.95 5.93
N GLY A 37 -11.36 -4.66 5.93
CA GLY A 37 -12.31 -3.61 6.27
C GLY A 37 -12.50 -3.41 7.76
N THR A 38 -11.60 -3.95 8.59
CA THR A 38 -11.71 -3.86 10.04
C THR A 38 -11.52 -2.42 10.54
N GLY A 39 -10.81 -1.59 9.80
CA GLY A 39 -10.60 -0.21 10.18
C GLY A 39 -10.63 0.70 8.97
N THR A 40 -10.64 2.00 9.23
CA THR A 40 -10.59 2.98 8.16
C THR A 40 -9.15 3.08 7.63
N ILE A 41 -9.01 3.06 6.31
CA ILE A 41 -7.71 3.24 5.68
C ILE A 41 -7.39 4.73 5.67
N PRO A 42 -6.29 5.16 6.33
CA PRO A 42 -5.94 6.57 6.35
C PRO A 42 -5.60 7.09 4.95
N ARG A 43 -5.79 8.38 4.76
CA ARG A 43 -5.48 9.02 3.47
C ARG A 43 -4.02 8.81 3.07
N TYR A 44 -3.10 8.83 4.03
CA TYR A 44 -1.68 8.68 3.68
C TYR A 44 -1.37 7.30 3.06
N ILE A 45 -2.15 6.28 3.37
CA ILE A 45 -1.99 4.97 2.73
C ILE A 45 -2.40 5.06 1.26
N ALA A 46 -3.49 5.77 0.95
CA ALA A 46 -3.90 5.97 -0.43
C ALA A 46 -2.82 6.74 -1.22
N LEU A 47 -2.22 7.75 -0.59
CA LEU A 47 -1.13 8.50 -1.21
C LEU A 47 0.09 7.61 -1.43
N ALA A 48 0.40 6.74 -0.48
CA ALA A 48 1.51 5.80 -0.62
C ALA A 48 1.25 4.82 -1.77
N CYS A 49 0.03 4.31 -1.91
CA CYS A 49 -0.33 3.43 -3.01
C CYS A 49 -0.15 4.12 -4.36
N SER A 50 -0.52 5.40 -4.45
CA SER A 50 -0.31 6.18 -5.66
C SER A 50 1.18 6.34 -5.98
N ALA A 51 1.99 6.60 -4.96
CA ALA A 51 3.44 6.73 -5.15
C ALA A 51 4.03 5.42 -5.67
N VAL A 52 3.64 4.29 -5.11
CA VAL A 52 4.10 2.99 -5.59
C VAL A 52 3.65 2.76 -7.02
N ALA A 53 2.40 3.10 -7.34
CA ALA A 53 1.86 2.94 -8.68
C ALA A 53 2.63 3.75 -9.72
N HIS A 54 3.16 4.90 -9.33
CA HIS A 54 3.97 5.76 -10.20
C HIS A 54 5.47 5.56 -10.01
N ASN A 55 5.85 4.54 -9.25
CA ASN A 55 7.27 4.21 -9.02
C ASN A 55 8.07 5.37 -8.45
N LEU A 56 7.46 6.08 -7.50
CA LEU A 56 8.11 7.20 -6.85
C LEU A 56 8.77 6.75 -5.55
N PRO A 57 9.96 7.27 -5.22
CA PRO A 57 10.58 6.96 -3.93
C PRO A 57 9.88 7.70 -2.80
N PRO A 58 10.06 7.27 -1.54
CA PRO A 58 9.61 8.07 -0.42
C PRO A 58 10.24 9.46 -0.44
N TYR A 59 9.50 10.45 0.00
CA TYR A 59 9.99 11.83 0.01
C TYR A 59 11.26 11.93 0.84
N GLY A 60 12.27 12.56 0.29
CA GLY A 60 13.55 12.74 0.98
C GLY A 60 14.56 11.64 0.71
N GLU A 61 14.17 10.56 0.04
CA GLU A 61 15.09 9.49 -0.35
C GLU A 61 15.48 9.65 -1.82
N ALA A 62 16.67 9.16 -2.14
CA ALA A 62 17.11 9.17 -3.53
C ALA A 62 16.21 8.25 -4.36
N ALA A 63 15.92 8.66 -5.59
CA ALA A 63 15.12 7.86 -6.49
C ALA A 63 15.85 6.54 -6.81
N PRO A 64 15.11 5.42 -6.96
CA PRO A 64 15.71 4.14 -7.36
C PRO A 64 16.36 4.24 -8.74
N ARG A 65 17.33 3.38 -8.98
CA ARG A 65 18.00 3.35 -10.29
C ARG A 65 17.68 2.07 -11.01
#